data_73077a5308d6b83c7abc76298f29cdd9
#
_entry.id   73077a5308d6b83c7abc76298f29cdd9
#
_cell.length_a   1.000
_cell.length_b   1.000
_cell.length_c   1.000
_cell.angle_alpha   90.00
_cell.angle_beta   90.00
_cell.angle_gamma   90.00
#
_symmetry.space_group_name_H-M   'P 1'
#
loop_
_entity.id
_entity.type
_entity.pdbx_description
1 polymer ?
#
loop_
_entity_poly.entity_id
_entity_poly.type
_entity_poly.pdbx_seq_one_letter_code
_entity_poly.pdbx_strand_id
1 'polypeptide(L)'
;MNLNRRVPNGLPGGVRGRNFFYFLLLDWYDGHMEKGQYVYILECRDSTYYTGYTTDVDKRLETHNLGKGAKYTRSRRPCRLVYYKACESKSKALKLEYKIKQMSRKEKSELIEGILKEM
;
A
#
# COMPACT_ATOMS: atom_id res chain seq x y z
N MET A 1 -3.61 15.48 -6.81
CA MET A 1 -4.82 14.98 -7.45
C MET A 1 -5.65 14.23 -6.44
N ASN A 2 -6.92 14.37 -6.56
CA ASN A 2 -7.83 13.67 -5.67
C ASN A 2 -8.23 12.34 -6.29
N LEU A 3 -7.73 11.27 -5.73
CA LEU A 3 -8.00 9.95 -6.27
C LEU A 3 -9.47 9.59 -6.19
N ASN A 4 -10.15 10.09 -5.18
CA ASN A 4 -11.56 9.76 -5.01
C ASN A 4 -12.43 10.29 -6.13
N ARG A 5 -12.03 11.39 -6.73
CA ARG A 5 -12.81 11.92 -7.83
C ARG A 5 -12.73 11.05 -9.07
N ARG A 6 -11.69 10.27 -9.16
CA ARG A 6 -11.52 9.38 -10.31
C ARG A 6 -12.20 8.06 -10.13
N VAL A 7 -12.57 7.79 -8.89
CA VAL A 7 -13.16 6.51 -8.61
C VAL A 7 -14.60 6.54 -9.11
N PRO A 8 -14.93 5.76 -10.13
CA PRO A 8 -16.32 5.71 -10.57
C PRO A 8 -17.17 5.10 -9.48
N ASN A 9 -18.32 5.66 -9.31
CA ASN A 9 -19.28 5.06 -8.42
C ASN A 9 -19.67 3.72 -9.00
N GLY A 10 -19.96 2.79 -8.12
CA GLY A 10 -20.43 1.52 -8.58
C GLY A 10 -19.38 0.50 -8.87
N LEU A 11 -18.13 0.79 -8.54
CA LEU A 11 -17.16 -0.26 -8.58
C LEU A 11 -17.58 -1.33 -7.59
N PRO A 12 -17.52 -2.57 -8.01
CA PRO A 12 -18.00 -3.64 -7.15
C PRO A 12 -17.10 -3.84 -5.95
N GLY A 13 -17.72 -4.17 -4.84
CA GLY A 13 -17.01 -4.62 -3.66
C GLY A 13 -16.14 -3.55 -3.05
N GLY A 14 -16.52 -3.03 -1.90
CA GLY A 14 -15.79 -1.93 -1.29
C GLY A 14 -14.30 -2.14 -1.21
N VAL A 15 -13.88 -3.19 -0.55
CA VAL A 15 -12.46 -3.42 -0.34
C VAL A 15 -11.79 -3.78 -1.65
N ARG A 16 -12.35 -4.72 -2.34
CA ARG A 16 -11.77 -5.15 -3.60
C ARG A 16 -11.87 -4.05 -4.63
N GLY A 17 -12.96 -3.31 -4.61
CA GLY A 17 -13.15 -2.20 -5.52
C GLY A 17 -12.11 -1.13 -5.30
N ARG A 18 -11.81 -0.83 -4.04
CA ARG A 18 -10.78 0.17 -3.74
C ARG A 18 -9.42 -0.27 -4.27
N ASN A 19 -9.08 -1.53 -4.06
CA ASN A 19 -7.80 -2.04 -4.51
C ASN A 19 -7.71 -2.01 -6.02
N PHE A 20 -8.79 -2.39 -6.67
CA PHE A 20 -8.86 -2.40 -8.12
C PHE A 20 -8.74 -0.99 -8.66
N PHE A 21 -9.43 -0.04 -8.04
CA PHE A 21 -9.32 1.35 -8.43
C PHE A 21 -7.92 1.87 -8.33
N TYR A 22 -7.30 1.59 -7.22
CA TYR A 22 -5.95 2.06 -7.00
C TYR A 22 -5.05 1.54 -8.08
N PHE A 23 -5.21 0.27 -8.38
CA PHE A 23 -4.42 -0.37 -9.41
C PHE A 23 -4.65 0.31 -10.76
N LEU A 24 -5.90 0.57 -11.11
CA LEU A 24 -6.21 1.22 -12.37
C LEU A 24 -5.64 2.62 -12.45
N LEU A 25 -5.72 3.36 -11.36
CA LEU A 25 -5.19 4.71 -11.34
C LEU A 25 -3.69 4.71 -11.51
N LEU A 26 -3.02 3.81 -10.84
CA LEU A 26 -1.58 3.74 -10.95
C LEU A 26 -1.16 3.29 -12.34
N ASP A 27 -1.92 2.40 -12.93
CA ASP A 27 -1.65 1.97 -14.28
C ASP A 27 -1.80 3.14 -15.26
N TRP A 28 -2.82 3.94 -15.04
CA TRP A 28 -3.02 5.12 -15.87
C TRP A 28 -1.87 6.09 -15.72
N TYR A 29 -1.34 6.19 -14.50
CA TYR A 29 -0.20 7.06 -14.25
C TYR A 29 1.11 6.41 -14.64
N ASP A 30 1.08 5.19 -15.08
CA ASP A 30 2.29 4.51 -15.49
C ASP A 30 3.02 5.38 -16.50
N GLY A 31 4.30 5.61 -16.27
CA GLY A 31 5.04 6.50 -17.11
C GLY A 31 4.89 7.95 -16.75
N HIS A 32 3.88 8.29 -15.95
CA HIS A 32 3.69 9.66 -15.49
C HIS A 32 4.15 9.83 -14.06
N MET A 33 3.96 8.80 -13.25
CA MET A 33 4.38 8.84 -11.87
C MET A 33 5.82 8.39 -11.80
N GLU A 34 6.65 9.25 -11.25
CA GLU A 34 8.06 8.91 -11.12
C GLU A 34 8.23 7.82 -10.08
N LYS A 35 9.18 6.96 -10.35
CA LYS A 35 9.58 6.01 -9.34
C LYS A 35 10.26 6.75 -8.22
N GLY A 36 10.03 6.28 -7.03
CA GLY A 36 10.57 6.95 -5.86
C GLY A 36 10.92 5.95 -4.80
N GLN A 37 10.85 6.41 -3.57
CA GLN A 37 11.15 5.58 -2.42
C GLN A 37 9.90 5.56 -1.57
N TYR A 38 9.26 4.42 -1.48
CA TYR A 38 7.96 4.33 -0.83
C TYR A 38 7.95 3.27 0.25
N VAL A 39 7.29 3.58 1.34
CA VAL A 39 6.90 2.59 2.34
C VAL A 39 5.41 2.39 2.21
N TYR A 40 4.97 1.15 2.29
CA TYR A 40 3.56 0.84 2.09
C TYR A 40 3.10 -0.17 3.12
N ILE A 41 1.80 -0.18 3.36
CA ILE A 41 1.17 -1.19 4.21
C ILE A 41 0.04 -1.83 3.42
N LEU A 42 0.03 -3.14 3.41
CA LEU A 42 -1.05 -3.92 2.81
C LEU A 42 -1.89 -4.53 3.91
N GLU A 43 -3.18 -4.57 3.70
CA GLU A 43 -4.07 -5.35 4.55
C GLU A 43 -4.38 -6.65 3.83
N CYS A 44 -4.09 -7.76 4.47
CA CYS A 44 -4.26 -9.06 3.89
C CYS A 44 -5.69 -9.57 4.09
N ARG A 45 -6.02 -10.66 3.42
CA ARG A 45 -7.35 -11.21 3.49
C ARG A 45 -7.76 -11.53 4.93
N ASP A 46 -6.82 -11.95 5.74
CA ASP A 46 -7.09 -12.29 7.13
C ASP A 46 -7.01 -11.09 8.06
N SER A 47 -7.04 -9.88 7.50
CA SER A 47 -7.02 -8.63 8.24
C SER A 47 -5.70 -8.33 8.92
N THR A 48 -4.64 -9.03 8.58
CA THR A 48 -3.32 -8.70 9.09
C THR A 48 -2.66 -7.67 8.19
N TYR A 49 -1.65 -6.98 8.71
CA TYR A 49 -0.95 -5.95 7.97
C TYR A 49 0.43 -6.42 7.58
N TYR A 50 0.84 -6.04 6.40
CA TYR A 50 2.19 -6.28 5.91
C TYR A 50 2.81 -4.95 5.51
N THR A 51 4.00 -4.65 6.02
CA THR A 51 4.71 -3.41 5.72
C THR A 51 5.92 -3.72 4.86
N GLY A 52 6.13 -2.90 3.85
CA GLY A 52 7.27 -3.11 2.97
C GLY A 52 7.78 -1.83 2.37
N TYR A 53 8.82 -1.95 1.60
CA TYR A 53 9.47 -0.86 0.89
C TYR A 53 9.49 -1.20 -0.60
N THR A 54 9.29 -0.20 -1.44
CA THR A 54 9.35 -0.40 -2.88
C THR A 54 9.65 0.91 -3.58
N THR A 55 10.12 0.82 -4.80
CA THR A 55 10.23 1.98 -5.68
C THR A 55 9.02 2.12 -6.59
N ASP A 56 8.12 1.13 -6.57
CA ASP A 56 6.96 1.14 -7.46
C ASP A 56 5.82 0.42 -6.74
N VAL A 57 4.96 1.21 -6.11
CA VAL A 57 3.89 0.66 -5.27
C VAL A 57 2.93 -0.19 -6.10
N ASP A 58 2.60 0.27 -7.29
CA ASP A 58 1.67 -0.41 -8.16
C ASP A 58 2.16 -1.83 -8.49
N LYS A 59 3.37 -1.90 -8.99
CA LYS A 59 3.93 -3.19 -9.37
C LYS A 59 4.11 -4.10 -8.17
N ARG A 60 4.46 -3.53 -7.03
CA ARG A 60 4.66 -4.34 -5.85
C ARG A 60 3.37 -4.94 -5.35
N LEU A 61 2.29 -4.15 -5.40
CA LEU A 61 0.97 -4.66 -5.01
C LEU A 61 0.57 -5.80 -5.93
N GLU A 62 0.76 -5.62 -7.22
CA GLU A 62 0.44 -6.67 -8.18
C GLU A 62 1.26 -7.92 -7.91
N THR A 63 2.54 -7.75 -7.63
CA THR A 63 3.43 -8.87 -7.35
C THR A 63 2.95 -9.66 -6.15
N HIS A 64 2.53 -8.96 -5.09
CA HIS A 64 2.02 -9.62 -3.91
C HIS A 64 0.76 -10.43 -4.24
N ASN A 65 -0.13 -9.86 -5.02
CA ASN A 65 -1.40 -10.53 -5.32
C ASN A 65 -1.25 -11.64 -6.35
N LEU A 66 -0.15 -11.66 -7.07
CA LEU A 66 0.15 -12.78 -7.94
C LEU A 66 0.82 -13.94 -7.18
N GLY A 67 1.09 -13.73 -5.90
CA GLY A 67 1.70 -14.77 -5.10
C GLY A 67 3.21 -14.82 -5.23
N LYS A 68 3.80 -13.77 -5.81
CA LYS A 68 5.24 -13.72 -6.04
C LYS A 68 5.93 -12.72 -5.14
N GLY A 69 5.19 -12.15 -4.20
CA GLY A 69 5.77 -11.21 -3.24
C GLY A 69 6.34 -11.94 -2.05
N ALA A 70 6.16 -11.34 -0.87
CA ALA A 70 6.69 -11.92 0.34
C ALA A 70 5.98 -13.21 0.70
N LYS A 71 6.70 -14.07 1.39
CA LYS A 71 6.12 -15.32 1.86
C LYS A 71 4.91 -15.05 2.74
N TYR A 72 4.98 -14.02 3.55
CA TYR A 72 3.90 -13.65 4.46
C TYR A 72 2.59 -13.40 3.70
N THR A 73 2.66 -12.70 2.58
CA THR A 73 1.45 -12.34 1.84
C THR A 73 0.94 -13.43 0.93
N ARG A 74 1.80 -14.41 0.62
CA ARG A 74 1.46 -15.42 -0.38
C ARG A 74 0.22 -16.21 0.00
N SER A 75 0.10 -16.60 1.25
CA SER A 75 -1.04 -17.39 1.70
C SER A 75 -2.17 -16.52 2.22
N ARG A 76 -2.00 -15.22 2.20
CA ARG A 76 -2.99 -14.29 2.76
C ARG A 76 -3.59 -13.38 1.70
N ARG A 77 -3.52 -13.82 0.45
CA ARG A 77 -4.09 -13.05 -0.66
C ARG A 77 -5.60 -13.15 -0.65
N PRO A 78 -6.30 -12.19 -1.16
CA PRO A 78 -5.79 -10.97 -1.77
C PRO A 78 -5.42 -9.95 -0.70
N CYS A 79 -4.44 -9.11 -1.05
CA CYS A 79 -4.02 -8.01 -0.20
C CYS A 79 -4.45 -6.71 -0.86
N ARG A 80 -4.74 -5.70 -0.04
CA ARG A 80 -5.07 -4.39 -0.58
C ARG A 80 -4.19 -3.34 0.05
N LEU A 81 -3.91 -2.29 -0.71
CA LEU A 81 -3.09 -1.20 -0.24
C LEU A 81 -3.92 -0.31 0.66
N VAL A 82 -3.45 -0.09 1.89
CA VAL A 82 -4.16 0.76 2.84
C VAL A 82 -3.34 1.99 3.23
N TYR A 83 -2.06 2.02 2.92
CA TYR A 83 -1.21 3.15 3.28
C TYR A 83 0.05 3.13 2.42
N TYR A 84 0.49 4.31 1.99
CA TYR A 84 1.83 4.43 1.45
C TYR A 84 2.34 5.84 1.70
N LYS A 85 3.65 5.97 1.73
CA LYS A 85 4.28 7.26 1.92
C LYS A 85 5.53 7.35 1.07
N ALA A 86 5.64 8.44 0.33
CA ALA A 86 6.84 8.74 -0.44
C ALA A 86 7.89 9.32 0.49
N CYS A 87 9.11 8.87 0.36
CA CYS A 87 10.22 9.31 1.18
C CYS A 87 11.29 9.94 0.30
N GLU A 88 12.12 10.77 0.90
CA GLU A 88 13.13 11.51 0.14
C GLU A 88 14.27 10.64 -0.34
N SER A 89 14.55 9.56 0.37
CA SER A 89 15.66 8.70 0.02
C SER A 89 15.35 7.27 0.44
N LYS A 90 16.12 6.35 -0.11
CA LYS A 90 15.98 4.95 0.27
C LYS A 90 16.28 4.78 1.75
N SER A 91 17.29 5.48 2.25
CA SER A 91 17.65 5.39 3.66
C SER A 91 16.49 5.79 4.55
N LYS A 92 15.82 6.91 4.20
CA LYS A 92 14.68 7.35 4.99
C LYS A 92 13.51 6.39 4.88
N ALA A 93 13.31 5.82 3.71
CA ALA A 93 12.24 4.86 3.52
C ALA A 93 12.48 3.61 4.36
N LEU A 94 13.71 3.11 4.37
CA LEU A 94 14.01 1.91 5.15
C LEU A 94 13.88 2.17 6.65
N LYS A 95 14.24 3.37 7.09
CA LYS A 95 14.07 3.72 8.49
C LYS A 95 12.61 3.78 8.86
N LEU A 96 11.79 4.34 7.99
CA LEU A 96 10.36 4.41 8.24
C LEU A 96 9.73 3.03 8.22
N GLU A 97 10.15 2.20 7.28
CA GLU A 97 9.66 0.83 7.22
C GLU A 97 9.94 0.11 8.53
N TYR A 98 11.17 0.24 9.01
CA TYR A 98 11.55 -0.40 10.26
C TYR A 98 10.69 0.10 11.41
N LYS A 99 10.50 1.41 11.46
CA LYS A 99 9.71 2.02 12.53
C LYS A 99 8.27 1.51 12.50
N ILE A 100 7.68 1.44 11.33
CA ILE A 100 6.30 0.97 11.21
C ILE A 100 6.20 -0.51 11.59
N LYS A 101 7.20 -1.30 11.23
CA LYS A 101 7.19 -2.71 11.58
C LYS A 101 7.23 -2.94 13.09
N GLN A 102 7.75 -1.97 13.85
CA GLN A 102 7.78 -2.07 15.30
C GLN A 102 6.46 -1.65 15.95
N MET A 103 5.55 -1.08 15.17
CA MET A 103 4.28 -0.62 15.71
C MET A 103 3.37 -1.78 16.03
N SER A 104 2.53 -1.60 17.03
CA SER A 104 1.46 -2.55 17.32
C SER A 104 0.41 -2.47 16.23
N ARG A 105 -0.48 -3.45 16.20
CA ARG A 105 -1.58 -3.42 15.25
C ARG A 105 -2.43 -2.16 15.42
N LYS A 106 -2.67 -1.78 16.68
CA LYS A 106 -3.45 -0.58 16.95
C LYS A 106 -2.76 0.65 16.38
N GLU A 107 -1.46 0.75 16.58
CA GLU A 107 -0.72 1.90 16.07
C GLU A 107 -0.72 1.94 14.55
N LYS A 108 -0.62 0.79 13.90
CA LYS A 108 -0.70 0.75 12.46
C LYS A 108 -2.07 1.17 11.96
N SER A 109 -3.12 0.73 12.65
CA SER A 109 -4.47 1.17 12.28
C SER A 109 -4.62 2.67 12.40
N GLU A 110 -4.08 3.24 13.44
CA GLU A 110 -4.16 4.69 13.63
C GLU A 110 -3.37 5.43 12.58
N LEU A 111 -2.23 4.90 12.18
CA LEU A 111 -1.45 5.49 11.11
C LEU A 111 -2.23 5.46 9.79
N ILE A 112 -2.85 4.34 9.50
CA ILE A 112 -3.62 4.17 8.28
C ILE A 112 -4.79 5.14 8.25
N GLU A 113 -5.42 5.38 9.40
CA GLU A 113 -6.55 6.29 9.49
C GLU A 113 -6.15 7.75 9.58
N GLY A 114 -4.85 8.03 9.65
CA GLY A 114 -4.38 9.40 9.74
C GLY A 114 -4.40 9.99 11.13
N ILE A 115 -4.68 9.19 12.14
CA ILE A 115 -4.71 9.66 13.52
C ILE A 115 -3.31 9.77 14.07
N LEU A 116 -2.49 8.78 13.78
CA LEU A 116 -1.11 8.74 14.24
C LEU A 116 -0.21 9.27 13.13
N LYS A 117 0.64 10.20 13.47
CA LYS A 117 1.57 10.75 12.49
C LYS A 117 2.85 9.95 12.53
N GLU A 118 3.34 9.60 11.34
CA GLU A 118 4.66 9.02 11.25
C GLU A 118 5.68 10.12 11.49
N MET A 119 6.74 9.79 12.08
CA MET A 119 7.76 10.80 12.38
C MET A 119 8.70 11.06 11.25
#